data_1e4ac5057668b75bcec1459a6cc9ef36
#
_entry.id   1e4ac5057668b75bcec1459a6cc9ef36
#
_cell.length_a   1.000
_cell.length_b   1.000
_cell.length_c   1.000
_cell.angle_alpha   90.00
_cell.angle_beta   90.00
_cell.angle_gamma   90.00
#
_symmetry.space_group_name_H-M   'P 1'
#
loop_
_entity.id
_entity.type
_entity.pdbx_description
1 polymer ?
#
loop_
_entity_poly.entity_id
_entity_poly.type
_entity_poly.pdbx_seq_one_letter_code
_entity_poly.pdbx_strand_id
1 'polypeptide(L)'
;MSHVQNWTSLRVIDPSSPPVFQTPVKRIHQTDDVRRFLVSEAYRDIGIFILQLNHALCPRQPNGDSVPSVFPLSSRSTTTASIQSCQALLSRIQKLIGNAPPDPGSQRFGNVSFRKWFQLLNNELDDFLDHGLLGETLRIGNGHAKNEVASYLLGAFGSPQRLDYGTGHELNFIAFIGCLWKLGHFKDGIQGGDIEREIVLLVIKPYLAIVRQLITTYTLEPAGSHGVWGLDDHSFIPYIFGSAQLTRPISSELDPMPIEGSVRGAPKPSDVTNPGIVEDLRQTNMYFSAVAFINDVKKGPFWEHSPMLFDISGIKDGWGKINKGMIKMFNAEVLSKFPVIQHFPFGSLFAWDENRQALDQDLRRDNRTT
;
A
#
# COMPACT_ATOMS: atom_id res chain seq x y z
N MET A 1 13.87 30.98 -3.95
CA MET A 1 13.61 30.59 -2.55
C MET A 1 13.12 29.17 -2.58
N SER A 2 13.92 28.23 -2.08
CA SER A 2 13.64 26.80 -2.06
C SER A 2 12.49 26.55 -1.07
N HIS A 3 11.34 26.08 -1.56
CA HIS A 3 10.32 25.50 -0.70
C HIS A 3 10.89 24.22 -0.09
N VAL A 4 11.38 24.34 1.14
CA VAL A 4 11.59 23.20 2.01
C VAL A 4 10.19 22.58 2.21
N GLN A 5 9.91 21.48 1.54
CA GLN A 5 8.74 20.66 1.82
C GLN A 5 8.98 20.07 3.22
N ASN A 6 8.37 20.66 4.24
CA ASN A 6 8.29 20.02 5.55
C ASN A 6 7.55 18.70 5.35
N TRP A 7 8.22 17.59 5.62
CA TRP A 7 7.60 16.27 5.62
C TRP A 7 6.47 16.27 6.64
N THR A 8 5.27 16.02 6.15
CA THR A 8 4.08 15.95 6.99
C THR A 8 3.80 14.47 7.24
N SER A 9 3.91 14.03 8.48
CA SER A 9 3.47 12.72 8.92
C SER A 9 1.93 12.69 9.00
N LEU A 10 1.33 11.53 8.77
CA LEU A 10 -0.10 11.32 8.98
C LEU A 10 -0.42 11.60 10.45
N ARG A 11 -1.41 12.47 10.68
CA ARG A 11 -1.74 12.95 12.02
C ARG A 11 -2.33 11.82 12.88
N VAL A 12 -1.81 11.65 14.10
CA VAL A 12 -2.40 10.83 15.15
C VAL A 12 -3.55 11.59 15.80
N ILE A 13 -4.65 10.90 16.05
CA ILE A 13 -5.83 11.47 16.71
C ILE A 13 -5.55 11.61 18.20
N ASP A 14 -6.06 12.70 18.80
CA ASP A 14 -6.05 12.85 20.24
C ASP A 14 -7.05 11.86 20.89
N PRO A 15 -6.59 10.90 21.69
CA PRO A 15 -7.47 9.92 22.32
C PRO A 15 -8.47 10.54 23.29
N SER A 16 -8.19 11.75 23.82
CA SER A 16 -9.08 12.49 24.73
C SER A 16 -10.24 13.16 24.01
N SER A 17 -10.11 13.37 22.70
CA SER A 17 -11.14 13.99 21.85
C SER A 17 -11.24 13.26 20.50
N PRO A 18 -11.65 11.96 20.51
CA PRO A 18 -11.76 11.19 19.27
C PRO A 18 -12.91 11.73 18.40
N PRO A 19 -12.84 11.54 17.08
CA PRO A 19 -13.97 11.85 16.21
C PRO A 19 -15.17 10.95 16.54
N VAL A 20 -16.33 11.34 16.07
CA VAL A 20 -17.50 10.44 16.08
C VAL A 20 -17.26 9.40 14.97
N PHE A 21 -16.86 8.19 15.39
CA PHE A 21 -16.62 7.10 14.47
C PHE A 21 -17.88 6.71 13.70
N GLN A 22 -17.73 6.44 12.41
CA GLN A 22 -18.82 6.10 11.50
C GLN A 22 -18.47 4.84 10.72
N THR A 23 -19.46 3.99 10.50
CA THR A 23 -19.26 2.87 9.55
C THR A 23 -18.95 3.44 8.17
N PRO A 24 -17.83 3.06 7.57
CA PRO A 24 -17.45 3.57 6.25
C PRO A 24 -18.48 3.23 5.18
N VAL A 25 -18.80 4.22 4.35
CA VAL A 25 -19.79 4.08 3.29
C VAL A 25 -19.24 4.57 1.95
N LYS A 26 -19.74 3.99 0.86
CA LYS A 26 -19.42 4.43 -0.48
C LYS A 26 -19.94 5.87 -0.70
N ARG A 27 -19.09 6.74 -1.25
CA ARG A 27 -19.42 8.15 -1.59
C ARG A 27 -19.21 8.49 -3.06
N ILE A 28 -18.45 7.67 -3.78
CA ILE A 28 -18.17 7.85 -5.20
C ILE A 28 -19.12 6.95 -5.99
N HIS A 29 -20.11 7.55 -6.64
CA HIS A 29 -21.15 6.85 -7.42
C HIS A 29 -21.00 7.10 -8.91
N GLN A 30 -20.42 8.23 -9.30
CA GLN A 30 -20.20 8.65 -10.67
C GLN A 30 -18.84 9.33 -10.83
N THR A 31 -18.41 9.53 -12.08
CA THR A 31 -17.08 10.08 -12.38
C THR A 31 -16.85 11.47 -11.76
N ASP A 32 -17.88 12.30 -11.70
CA ASP A 32 -17.75 13.67 -11.13
C ASP A 32 -17.48 13.65 -9.62
N ASP A 33 -17.88 12.58 -8.89
CA ASP A 33 -17.57 12.46 -7.48
C ASP A 33 -16.06 12.28 -7.21
N VAL A 34 -15.30 11.82 -8.22
CA VAL A 34 -13.83 11.71 -8.11
C VAL A 34 -13.20 13.09 -7.89
N ARG A 35 -13.74 14.15 -8.53
CA ARG A 35 -13.23 15.52 -8.32
C ARG A 35 -13.37 15.96 -6.86
N ARG A 36 -14.49 15.62 -6.21
CA ARG A 36 -14.70 15.89 -4.78
C ARG A 36 -13.74 15.07 -3.91
N PHE A 37 -13.51 13.80 -4.25
CA PHE A 37 -12.53 12.99 -3.56
C PHE A 37 -11.13 13.62 -3.61
N LEU A 38 -10.70 14.12 -4.77
CA LEU A 38 -9.35 14.69 -4.94
C LEU A 38 -9.08 15.96 -4.10
N VAL A 39 -10.12 16.59 -3.55
CA VAL A 39 -9.99 17.70 -2.59
C VAL A 39 -10.38 17.32 -1.16
N SER A 40 -10.65 16.03 -0.89
CA SER A 40 -11.07 15.53 0.41
C SER A 40 -9.90 15.35 1.39
N GLU A 41 -10.23 15.29 2.68
CA GLU A 41 -9.27 14.92 3.71
C GLU A 41 -8.75 13.50 3.53
N ALA A 42 -9.61 12.57 3.10
CA ALA A 42 -9.21 11.19 2.81
C ALA A 42 -8.11 11.11 1.74
N TYR A 43 -8.27 11.83 0.64
CA TYR A 43 -7.26 11.88 -0.42
C TYR A 43 -5.92 12.43 0.08
N ARG A 44 -5.96 13.53 0.82
CA ARG A 44 -4.77 14.13 1.46
C ARG A 44 -4.07 13.12 2.37
N ASP A 45 -4.82 12.47 3.25
CA ASP A 45 -4.29 11.60 4.29
C ASP A 45 -3.73 10.29 3.71
N ILE A 46 -4.37 9.73 2.69
CA ILE A 46 -3.84 8.58 1.92
C ILE A 46 -2.51 8.98 1.27
N GLY A 47 -2.47 10.14 0.60
CA GLY A 47 -1.26 10.64 -0.05
C GLY A 47 -0.11 10.87 0.94
N ILE A 48 -0.38 11.53 2.06
CA ILE A 48 0.61 11.75 3.12
C ILE A 48 1.13 10.41 3.64
N PHE A 49 0.27 9.44 3.93
CA PHE A 49 0.70 8.18 4.51
C PHE A 49 1.56 7.35 3.56
N ILE A 50 1.19 7.27 2.28
CA ILE A 50 2.01 6.59 1.27
C ILE A 50 3.38 7.27 1.13
N LEU A 51 3.43 8.61 1.08
CA LEU A 51 4.68 9.35 0.98
C LEU A 51 5.55 9.17 2.23
N GLN A 52 4.96 9.16 3.43
CA GLN A 52 5.63 8.89 4.70
C GLN A 52 6.30 7.52 4.70
N LEU A 53 5.56 6.46 4.35
CA LEU A 53 6.08 5.10 4.27
C LEU A 53 7.16 4.98 3.17
N ASN A 54 6.94 5.61 2.04
CA ASN A 54 7.90 5.61 0.92
C ASN A 54 9.21 6.29 1.29
N HIS A 55 9.15 7.45 1.94
CA HIS A 55 10.33 8.18 2.40
C HIS A 55 11.15 7.35 3.40
N ALA A 56 10.50 6.63 4.30
CA ALA A 56 11.16 5.79 5.30
C ALA A 56 12.01 4.69 4.66
N LEU A 57 11.68 4.24 3.46
CA LEU A 57 12.41 3.20 2.73
C LEU A 57 13.60 3.72 1.92
N CYS A 58 13.72 5.03 1.71
CA CYS A 58 14.89 5.59 1.02
C CYS A 58 16.16 5.23 1.81
N PRO A 59 17.25 4.81 1.13
CA PRO A 59 18.53 4.57 1.79
C PRO A 59 18.99 5.80 2.59
N ARG A 60 19.72 5.55 3.67
CA ARG A 60 20.25 6.60 4.58
C ARG A 60 21.76 6.65 4.51
N GLN A 61 22.30 7.87 4.46
CA GLN A 61 23.73 8.11 4.56
C GLN A 61 23.95 9.36 5.40
N PRO A 62 23.96 9.24 6.74
CA PRO A 62 24.29 10.35 7.61
C PRO A 62 25.66 10.95 7.31
N ASN A 63 25.86 12.22 7.61
CA ASN A 63 27.10 12.91 7.36
C ASN A 63 28.28 12.19 8.05
N GLY A 64 29.26 11.75 7.24
CA GLY A 64 30.47 11.07 7.71
C GLY A 64 30.48 9.55 7.49
N ASP A 65 29.39 8.93 7.14
CA ASP A 65 29.34 7.51 6.82
C ASP A 65 29.89 7.24 5.41
N SER A 66 30.72 6.22 5.29
CA SER A 66 31.29 5.81 3.99
C SER A 66 30.36 4.92 3.17
N VAL A 67 29.43 4.23 3.82
CA VAL A 67 28.51 3.24 3.22
C VAL A 67 27.06 3.60 3.54
N PRO A 68 26.19 3.72 2.54
CA PRO A 68 24.77 3.93 2.79
C PRO A 68 24.13 2.75 3.51
N SER A 69 23.23 3.02 4.45
CA SER A 69 22.31 2.04 5.00
C SER A 69 21.17 1.81 4.02
N VAL A 70 20.96 0.57 3.62
CA VAL A 70 19.83 0.12 2.78
C VAL A 70 18.91 -0.76 3.59
N PHE A 71 17.65 -0.84 3.19
CA PHE A 71 16.60 -1.55 3.93
C PHE A 71 16.02 -2.70 3.08
N PRO A 72 16.76 -3.82 2.89
CA PRO A 72 16.26 -4.96 2.14
C PRO A 72 15.14 -5.69 2.89
N LEU A 73 14.34 -6.47 2.16
CA LEU A 73 13.23 -7.26 2.71
C LEU A 73 13.67 -8.29 3.77
N SER A 74 14.94 -8.65 3.79
CA SER A 74 15.54 -9.56 4.76
C SER A 74 16.06 -8.86 6.02
N SER A 75 15.95 -7.54 6.14
CA SER A 75 16.36 -6.81 7.33
C SER A 75 15.66 -7.35 8.56
N ARG A 76 16.46 -7.69 9.58
CA ARG A 76 15.94 -8.07 10.89
C ARG A 76 15.89 -6.83 11.75
N SER A 77 14.72 -6.57 12.33
CA SER A 77 14.50 -5.53 13.33
C SER A 77 14.01 -6.16 14.61
N THR A 78 14.31 -5.56 15.75
CA THR A 78 13.62 -5.87 17.01
C THR A 78 12.20 -5.31 16.85
N THR A 79 11.25 -6.20 16.60
CA THR A 79 9.87 -5.80 16.34
C THR A 79 9.19 -5.25 17.60
N THR A 80 8.52 -4.13 17.45
CA THR A 80 7.65 -3.56 18.49
C THR A 80 6.41 -4.44 18.72
N ALA A 81 5.73 -4.26 19.87
CA ALA A 81 4.52 -5.00 20.19
C ALA A 81 3.38 -4.70 19.18
N SER A 82 3.31 -3.47 18.67
CA SER A 82 2.36 -3.08 17.63
C SER A 82 2.58 -3.84 16.33
N ILE A 83 3.82 -3.97 15.86
CA ILE A 83 4.15 -4.77 14.68
C ILE A 83 3.83 -6.24 14.89
N GLN A 84 4.21 -6.81 16.06
CA GLN A 84 3.90 -8.20 16.40
C GLN A 84 2.40 -8.48 16.40
N SER A 85 1.58 -7.55 16.89
CA SER A 85 0.12 -7.69 16.88
C SER A 85 -0.46 -7.73 15.45
N CYS A 86 0.05 -6.87 14.54
CA CYS A 86 -0.32 -6.91 13.13
C CYS A 86 0.12 -8.22 12.43
N GLN A 87 1.32 -8.71 12.74
CA GLN A 87 1.82 -9.99 12.22
C GLN A 87 0.98 -11.18 12.73
N ALA A 88 0.58 -11.17 14.01
CA ALA A 88 -0.31 -12.17 14.57
C ALA A 88 -1.69 -12.17 13.87
N LEU A 89 -2.27 -11.00 13.63
CA LEU A 89 -3.49 -10.83 12.85
C LEU A 89 -3.34 -11.46 11.46
N LEU A 90 -2.31 -11.08 10.71
CA LEU A 90 -2.06 -11.59 9.37
C LEU A 90 -1.83 -13.10 9.35
N SER A 91 -1.11 -13.65 10.34
CA SER A 91 -0.91 -15.09 10.49
C SER A 91 -2.21 -15.85 10.73
N ARG A 92 -3.13 -15.30 11.52
CA ARG A 92 -4.48 -15.87 11.73
C ARG A 92 -5.28 -15.87 10.44
N ILE A 93 -5.30 -14.75 9.70
CA ILE A 93 -5.96 -14.62 8.40
C ILE A 93 -5.41 -15.64 7.40
N GLN A 94 -4.09 -15.80 7.33
CA GLN A 94 -3.44 -16.78 6.44
C GLN A 94 -3.85 -18.21 6.74
N LYS A 95 -3.97 -18.58 8.01
CA LYS A 95 -4.40 -19.94 8.42
C LYS A 95 -5.79 -20.32 7.90
N LEU A 96 -6.68 -19.35 7.68
CA LEU A 96 -8.02 -19.62 7.14
C LEU A 96 -7.98 -20.22 5.72
N ILE A 97 -6.89 -20.02 4.97
CA ILE A 97 -6.75 -20.61 3.63
C ILE A 97 -6.80 -22.15 3.72
N GLY A 98 -6.16 -22.74 4.74
CA GLY A 98 -6.20 -24.18 4.99
C GLY A 98 -7.61 -24.71 5.32
N ASN A 99 -8.49 -23.85 5.87
CA ASN A 99 -9.87 -24.22 6.24
C ASN A 99 -10.87 -24.11 5.06
N ALA A 100 -10.43 -23.55 3.94
CA ALA A 100 -11.25 -23.40 2.74
C ALA A 100 -10.45 -23.86 1.49
N PRO A 101 -10.11 -25.15 1.38
CA PRO A 101 -9.35 -25.63 0.24
C PRO A 101 -10.10 -25.35 -1.08
N PRO A 102 -9.36 -25.07 -2.18
CA PRO A 102 -9.99 -24.79 -3.46
C PRO A 102 -10.74 -26.02 -3.99
N ASP A 103 -11.85 -25.78 -4.68
CA ASP A 103 -12.57 -26.85 -5.38
C ASP A 103 -11.69 -27.45 -6.47
N PRO A 104 -11.64 -28.80 -6.60
CA PRO A 104 -10.76 -29.48 -7.55
C PRO A 104 -11.23 -29.40 -9.01
N GLY A 105 -12.44 -28.88 -9.27
CA GLY A 105 -13.00 -28.77 -10.61
C GLY A 105 -12.35 -27.65 -11.45
N SER A 106 -12.40 -27.80 -12.78
CA SER A 106 -11.99 -26.74 -13.71
C SER A 106 -12.92 -25.52 -13.53
N GLN A 107 -12.35 -24.39 -13.19
CA GLN A 107 -13.06 -23.11 -13.01
C GLN A 107 -12.81 -22.22 -14.23
N ARG A 108 -13.87 -21.67 -14.80
CA ARG A 108 -13.76 -20.70 -15.91
C ARG A 108 -13.36 -19.30 -15.42
N PHE A 109 -13.82 -18.93 -14.21
CA PHE A 109 -13.57 -17.65 -13.56
C PHE A 109 -13.40 -17.92 -12.08
N GLY A 110 -12.27 -17.59 -11.49
CA GLY A 110 -11.99 -17.68 -10.06
C GLY A 110 -12.54 -18.95 -9.36
N ASN A 111 -11.94 -19.39 -8.29
CA ASN A 111 -12.40 -20.54 -7.53
C ASN A 111 -13.45 -20.12 -6.48
N VAL A 112 -14.65 -20.70 -6.55
CA VAL A 112 -15.78 -20.33 -5.67
C VAL A 112 -15.51 -20.57 -4.18
N SER A 113 -14.55 -21.43 -3.83
CA SER A 113 -14.13 -21.65 -2.44
C SER A 113 -13.55 -20.39 -1.78
N PHE A 114 -13.17 -19.38 -2.57
CA PHE A 114 -12.82 -18.07 -2.04
C PHE A 114 -13.97 -17.43 -1.25
N ARG A 115 -15.22 -17.67 -1.64
CA ARG A 115 -16.40 -17.20 -0.87
C ARG A 115 -16.45 -17.81 0.52
N LYS A 116 -16.11 -19.09 0.63
CA LYS A 116 -16.03 -19.78 1.93
C LYS A 116 -14.89 -19.20 2.78
N TRP A 117 -13.73 -19.00 2.20
CA TRP A 117 -12.60 -18.35 2.88
C TRP A 117 -12.98 -16.96 3.40
N PHE A 118 -13.60 -16.13 2.54
CA PHE A 118 -14.03 -14.79 2.92
C PHE A 118 -15.11 -14.80 4.02
N GLN A 119 -16.01 -15.76 3.99
CA GLN A 119 -17.01 -15.96 5.06
C GLN A 119 -16.34 -16.33 6.38
N LEU A 120 -15.33 -17.19 6.38
CA LEU A 120 -14.54 -17.52 7.58
C LEU A 120 -13.85 -16.26 8.13
N LEU A 121 -13.21 -15.47 7.26
CA LEU A 121 -12.61 -14.21 7.66
C LEU A 121 -13.63 -13.28 8.31
N ASN A 122 -14.79 -13.09 7.69
CA ASN A 122 -15.84 -12.21 8.20
C ASN A 122 -16.38 -12.69 9.57
N ASN A 123 -16.54 -14.00 9.75
CA ASN A 123 -17.04 -14.57 11.01
C ASN A 123 -16.04 -14.44 12.17
N GLU A 124 -14.74 -14.50 11.88
CA GLU A 124 -13.68 -14.43 12.89
C GLU A 124 -13.10 -13.02 13.07
N LEU A 125 -13.56 -12.05 12.28
CA LEU A 125 -12.99 -10.71 12.24
C LEU A 125 -13.04 -10.00 13.59
N ASP A 126 -14.18 -10.08 14.28
CA ASP A 126 -14.37 -9.44 15.58
C ASP A 126 -13.39 -9.99 16.61
N ASP A 127 -13.24 -11.33 16.67
CA ASP A 127 -12.26 -11.97 17.55
C ASP A 127 -10.84 -11.60 17.17
N PHE A 128 -10.52 -11.50 15.87
CA PHE A 128 -9.19 -11.09 15.41
C PHE A 128 -8.83 -9.66 15.85
N LEU A 129 -9.79 -8.74 15.79
CA LEU A 129 -9.60 -7.33 16.13
C LEU A 129 -9.67 -7.05 17.64
N ASP A 130 -10.28 -7.93 18.44
CA ASP A 130 -10.40 -7.76 19.89
C ASP A 130 -9.18 -8.25 20.68
N HIS A 131 -8.20 -8.89 20.02
CA HIS A 131 -7.05 -9.49 20.68
C HIS A 131 -5.90 -8.53 20.98
N GLY A 132 -5.35 -8.63 22.20
CA GLY A 132 -4.09 -8.01 22.60
C GLY A 132 -4.07 -6.49 22.39
N LEU A 133 -2.90 -5.98 22.03
CA LEU A 133 -2.68 -4.55 21.81
C LEU A 133 -3.59 -3.96 20.72
N LEU A 134 -3.94 -4.75 19.70
CA LEU A 134 -4.86 -4.31 18.64
C LEU A 134 -6.25 -4.01 19.24
N GLY A 135 -6.79 -4.95 20.05
CA GLY A 135 -8.06 -4.75 20.74
C GLY A 135 -8.04 -3.57 21.71
N GLU A 136 -6.93 -3.35 22.41
CA GLU A 136 -6.75 -2.18 23.27
C GLU A 136 -6.83 -0.87 22.47
N THR A 137 -6.13 -0.80 21.35
CA THR A 137 -6.16 0.37 20.45
C THR A 137 -7.56 0.64 19.91
N LEU A 138 -8.31 -0.39 19.55
CA LEU A 138 -9.62 -0.26 18.91
C LEU A 138 -10.78 0.01 19.90
N ARG A 139 -10.53 0.00 21.21
CA ARG A 139 -11.54 0.40 22.24
C ARG A 139 -11.81 1.90 22.30
N ILE A 140 -11.03 2.72 21.62
CA ILE A 140 -11.26 4.17 21.52
C ILE A 140 -12.70 4.43 21.02
N GLY A 141 -13.37 5.43 21.61
CA GLY A 141 -14.74 5.79 21.25
C GLY A 141 -15.76 4.69 21.59
N ASN A 142 -15.59 4.00 22.73
CA ASN A 142 -16.47 2.88 23.17
C ASN A 142 -16.53 1.71 22.17
N GLY A 143 -15.43 1.47 21.44
CA GLY A 143 -15.31 0.37 20.46
C GLY A 143 -15.84 0.69 19.06
N HIS A 144 -16.36 1.89 18.82
CA HIS A 144 -16.84 2.26 17.47
C HIS A 144 -15.71 2.36 16.45
N ALA A 145 -14.48 2.67 16.86
CA ALA A 145 -13.31 2.64 16.01
C ALA A 145 -13.10 1.26 15.33
N LYS A 146 -13.39 0.16 16.07
CA LYS A 146 -13.26 -1.21 15.55
C LYS A 146 -14.11 -1.43 14.30
N ASN A 147 -15.37 -0.99 14.29
CA ASN A 147 -16.28 -1.18 13.17
C ASN A 147 -15.80 -0.45 11.91
N GLU A 148 -15.24 0.75 12.09
CA GLU A 148 -14.67 1.51 10.98
C GLU A 148 -13.43 0.81 10.41
N VAL A 149 -12.50 0.41 11.28
CA VAL A 149 -11.26 -0.29 10.89
C VAL A 149 -11.52 -1.65 10.26
N ALA A 150 -12.51 -2.40 10.78
CA ALA A 150 -12.95 -3.70 10.25
C ALA A 150 -13.36 -3.61 8.77
N SER A 151 -14.04 -2.53 8.39
CA SER A 151 -14.49 -2.32 7.00
C SER A 151 -13.33 -2.25 6.01
N TYR A 152 -12.25 -1.54 6.38
CA TYR A 152 -11.05 -1.47 5.55
C TYR A 152 -10.30 -2.80 5.49
N LEU A 153 -10.21 -3.52 6.62
CA LEU A 153 -9.55 -4.83 6.65
C LEU A 153 -10.29 -5.86 5.78
N LEU A 154 -11.62 -5.92 5.87
CA LEU A 154 -12.42 -6.80 5.00
C LEU A 154 -12.25 -6.44 3.53
N GLY A 155 -12.29 -5.14 3.20
CA GLY A 155 -12.10 -4.65 1.85
C GLY A 155 -10.71 -4.94 1.25
N ALA A 156 -9.74 -5.34 2.09
CA ALA A 156 -8.35 -5.52 1.69
C ALA A 156 -8.03 -6.84 0.98
N PHE A 157 -8.93 -7.84 1.01
CA PHE A 157 -8.60 -9.20 0.56
C PHE A 157 -9.35 -9.66 -0.70
N GLY A 158 -9.97 -8.74 -1.44
CA GLY A 158 -10.68 -9.05 -2.67
C GLY A 158 -12.20 -9.07 -2.53
N SER A 159 -12.89 -9.37 -3.62
CA SER A 159 -14.34 -9.42 -3.70
C SER A 159 -14.87 -10.87 -3.78
N PRO A 160 -15.59 -11.37 -2.77
CA PRO A 160 -16.17 -12.72 -2.82
C PRO A 160 -17.28 -12.83 -3.87
N GLN A 161 -17.87 -11.71 -4.29
CA GLN A 161 -18.89 -11.70 -5.34
C GLN A 161 -18.28 -11.87 -6.72
N ARG A 162 -17.21 -11.10 -7.02
CA ARG A 162 -16.55 -11.07 -8.32
C ARG A 162 -15.42 -12.07 -8.45
N LEU A 163 -14.94 -12.65 -7.34
CA LEU A 163 -13.77 -13.54 -7.26
C LEU A 163 -12.53 -12.87 -7.84
N ASP A 164 -12.33 -11.61 -7.49
CA ASP A 164 -11.26 -10.76 -8.00
C ASP A 164 -10.46 -10.08 -6.87
N TYR A 165 -9.24 -9.64 -7.24
CA TYR A 165 -8.38 -8.81 -6.42
C TYR A 165 -7.67 -7.77 -7.29
N GLY A 166 -7.42 -6.58 -6.75
CA GLY A 166 -6.68 -5.52 -7.45
C GLY A 166 -6.32 -4.34 -6.54
N THR A 167 -5.78 -3.29 -7.14
CA THR A 167 -5.21 -2.11 -6.47
C THR A 167 -6.19 -1.38 -5.53
N GLY A 168 -7.50 -1.49 -5.77
CA GLY A 168 -8.51 -0.95 -4.85
C GLY A 168 -8.56 -1.71 -3.52
N HIS A 169 -8.33 -3.02 -3.53
CA HIS A 169 -8.23 -3.84 -2.31
C HIS A 169 -6.91 -3.57 -1.59
N GLU A 170 -5.82 -3.42 -2.33
CA GLU A 170 -4.53 -3.01 -1.79
C GLU A 170 -4.62 -1.64 -1.09
N LEU A 171 -5.35 -0.68 -1.68
CA LEU A 171 -5.63 0.63 -1.08
C LEU A 171 -6.41 0.50 0.24
N ASN A 172 -7.37 -0.41 0.33
CA ASN A 172 -8.08 -0.69 1.59
C ASN A 172 -7.12 -1.20 2.69
N PHE A 173 -6.11 -2.01 2.35
CA PHE A 173 -5.11 -2.41 3.33
C PHE A 173 -4.26 -1.23 3.81
N ILE A 174 -3.84 -0.35 2.89
CA ILE A 174 -3.13 0.88 3.26
C ILE A 174 -4.00 1.75 4.18
N ALA A 175 -5.30 1.85 3.91
CA ALA A 175 -6.23 2.57 4.78
C ALA A 175 -6.39 1.89 6.15
N PHE A 176 -6.47 0.55 6.20
CA PHE A 176 -6.47 -0.19 7.47
C PHE A 176 -5.25 0.16 8.34
N ILE A 177 -4.05 0.10 7.79
CA ILE A 177 -2.82 0.48 8.51
C ILE A 177 -2.81 1.97 8.85
N GLY A 178 -3.29 2.83 7.95
CA GLY A 178 -3.45 4.27 8.20
C GLY A 178 -4.43 4.58 9.34
N CYS A 179 -5.51 3.81 9.48
CA CYS A 179 -6.40 3.89 10.64
C CYS A 179 -5.67 3.54 11.94
N LEU A 180 -4.92 2.44 11.95
CA LEU A 180 -4.11 2.04 13.11
C LEU A 180 -3.07 3.12 13.46
N TRP A 181 -2.43 3.73 12.46
CA TRP A 181 -1.53 4.86 12.67
C TRP A 181 -2.26 6.03 13.33
N LYS A 182 -3.39 6.46 12.78
CA LYS A 182 -4.19 7.57 13.32
C LYS A 182 -4.67 7.31 14.74
N LEU A 183 -4.98 6.06 15.08
CA LEU A 183 -5.39 5.65 16.43
C LEU A 183 -4.21 5.48 17.42
N GLY A 184 -2.97 5.75 16.96
CA GLY A 184 -1.78 5.68 17.81
C GLY A 184 -1.33 4.26 18.15
N HIS A 185 -1.69 3.25 17.35
CA HIS A 185 -1.28 1.87 17.54
C HIS A 185 0.25 1.70 17.52
N PHE A 186 0.93 2.43 16.67
CA PHE A 186 2.38 2.34 16.45
C PHE A 186 3.21 3.32 17.31
N LYS A 187 2.64 3.80 18.43
CA LYS A 187 3.33 4.74 19.33
C LYS A 187 4.51 4.15 20.11
N ASP A 188 4.63 2.84 20.14
CA ASP A 188 5.70 2.08 20.79
C ASP A 188 6.99 1.99 19.96
N GLY A 189 6.96 2.44 18.70
CA GLY A 189 8.11 2.50 17.81
C GLY A 189 8.72 3.90 17.70
N ILE A 190 9.96 3.96 17.21
CA ILE A 190 10.64 5.23 16.90
C ILE A 190 10.05 5.78 15.60
N GLN A 191 9.33 6.90 15.72
CA GLN A 191 8.76 7.60 14.58
C GLN A 191 9.84 8.38 13.82
N GLY A 192 9.56 8.71 12.55
CA GLY A 192 10.49 9.43 11.68
C GLY A 192 11.33 8.50 10.80
N GLY A 193 10.91 7.26 10.62
CA GLY A 193 11.50 6.32 9.67
C GLY A 193 11.56 4.88 10.14
N ASP A 194 11.88 4.60 11.40
CA ASP A 194 12.07 3.22 11.87
C ASP A 194 10.77 2.44 11.91
N ILE A 195 9.75 2.93 12.60
CA ILE A 195 8.46 2.26 12.68
C ILE A 195 7.75 2.21 11.33
N GLU A 196 7.89 3.24 10.50
CA GLU A 196 7.37 3.27 9.14
C GLU A 196 8.01 2.17 8.27
N ARG A 197 9.33 1.96 8.39
CA ARG A 197 10.03 0.85 7.71
C ARG A 197 9.53 -0.50 8.19
N GLU A 198 9.36 -0.67 9.51
CA GLU A 198 8.80 -1.90 10.08
C GLU A 198 7.39 -2.18 9.57
N ILE A 199 6.54 -1.16 9.48
CA ILE A 199 5.20 -1.30 8.88
C ILE A 199 5.30 -1.85 7.45
N VAL A 200 6.18 -1.29 6.61
CA VAL A 200 6.30 -1.77 5.23
C VAL A 200 6.91 -3.16 5.15
N LEU A 201 8.03 -3.39 5.82
CA LEU A 201 8.80 -4.62 5.68
C LEU A 201 8.18 -5.80 6.44
N LEU A 202 7.51 -5.54 7.58
CA LEU A 202 7.04 -6.57 8.50
C LEU A 202 5.52 -6.70 8.58
N VAL A 203 4.76 -5.79 7.96
CA VAL A 203 3.28 -5.87 7.90
C VAL A 203 2.79 -5.85 6.45
N ILE A 204 3.15 -4.83 5.64
CA ILE A 204 2.67 -4.73 4.25
C ILE A 204 3.26 -5.86 3.37
N LYS A 205 4.55 -6.18 3.50
CA LYS A 205 5.16 -7.31 2.78
C LYS A 205 4.47 -8.65 3.09
N PRO A 206 4.25 -9.06 4.37
CA PRO A 206 3.50 -10.27 4.68
C PRO A 206 2.06 -10.25 4.13
N TYR A 207 1.36 -9.11 4.20
CA TYR A 207 0.06 -8.98 3.57
C TYR A 207 0.09 -9.28 2.08
N LEU A 208 1.05 -8.70 1.34
CA LEU A 208 1.22 -8.98 -0.09
C LEU A 208 1.50 -10.47 -0.37
N ALA A 209 2.24 -11.16 0.52
CA ALA A 209 2.46 -12.59 0.40
C ALA A 209 1.16 -13.39 0.57
N ILE A 210 0.31 -13.03 1.54
CA ILE A 210 -1.00 -13.65 1.73
C ILE A 210 -1.89 -13.42 0.50
N VAL A 211 -1.92 -12.20 -0.02
CA VAL A 211 -2.70 -11.86 -1.21
C VAL A 211 -2.26 -12.69 -2.42
N ARG A 212 -0.95 -12.80 -2.67
CA ARG A 212 -0.41 -13.65 -3.75
C ARG A 212 -0.82 -15.12 -3.56
N GLN A 213 -0.81 -15.60 -2.31
CA GLN A 213 -1.31 -16.94 -2.00
C GLN A 213 -2.81 -17.08 -2.29
N LEU A 214 -3.64 -16.07 -1.95
CA LEU A 214 -5.07 -16.08 -2.28
C LEU A 214 -5.30 -16.08 -3.81
N ILE A 215 -4.58 -15.20 -4.54
CA ILE A 215 -4.66 -15.12 -6.00
C ILE A 215 -4.35 -16.47 -6.64
N THR A 216 -3.27 -17.12 -6.22
CA THR A 216 -2.85 -18.40 -6.81
C THR A 216 -3.71 -19.57 -6.36
N THR A 217 -4.13 -19.61 -5.07
CA THR A 217 -4.97 -20.69 -4.53
C THR A 217 -6.37 -20.68 -5.12
N TYR A 218 -6.94 -19.48 -5.27
CA TYR A 218 -8.34 -19.36 -5.73
C TYR A 218 -8.44 -18.81 -7.16
N THR A 219 -7.34 -18.69 -7.88
CA THR A 219 -7.31 -18.15 -9.26
C THR A 219 -8.12 -16.86 -9.39
N LEU A 220 -7.88 -15.90 -8.46
CA LEU A 220 -8.62 -14.65 -8.45
C LEU A 220 -8.34 -13.84 -9.71
N GLU A 221 -9.40 -13.29 -10.30
CA GLU A 221 -9.30 -12.44 -11.48
C GLU A 221 -8.75 -11.05 -11.12
N PRO A 222 -8.07 -10.36 -12.05
CA PRO A 222 -7.67 -8.97 -11.85
C PRO A 222 -8.87 -8.04 -11.74
N ALA A 223 -8.99 -7.28 -10.64
CA ALA A 223 -10.07 -6.32 -10.43
C ALA A 223 -9.78 -5.02 -11.19
N GLY A 224 -10.63 -4.66 -12.15
CA GLY A 224 -10.51 -3.42 -12.91
C GLY A 224 -9.27 -3.34 -13.79
N SER A 225 -8.77 -4.50 -14.22
CA SER A 225 -7.59 -4.63 -15.05
C SER A 225 -7.66 -3.80 -16.33
N HIS A 226 -6.53 -3.15 -16.66
CA HIS A 226 -6.28 -2.52 -17.96
C HIS A 226 -5.71 -3.52 -18.97
N GLY A 227 -5.75 -4.80 -18.65
CA GLY A 227 -5.03 -5.82 -19.39
C GLY A 227 -3.52 -5.50 -19.43
N VAL A 228 -2.90 -5.75 -20.56
CA VAL A 228 -1.45 -5.50 -20.75
C VAL A 228 -1.02 -4.03 -20.63
N TRP A 229 -1.96 -3.09 -20.63
CA TRP A 229 -1.68 -1.64 -20.49
C TRP A 229 -1.62 -1.17 -19.02
N GLY A 230 -1.95 -2.03 -18.06
CA GLY A 230 -1.75 -1.75 -16.65
C GLY A 230 -0.29 -1.92 -16.23
N LEU A 231 0.07 -1.33 -15.08
CA LEU A 231 1.39 -1.57 -14.48
C LEU A 231 1.54 -3.05 -14.08
N ASP A 232 0.53 -3.55 -13.39
CA ASP A 232 0.42 -4.92 -12.87
C ASP A 232 -1.07 -5.27 -12.77
N ASP A 233 -1.40 -6.55 -12.84
CA ASP A 233 -2.80 -7.00 -12.80
C ASP A 233 -3.44 -6.85 -11.41
N HIS A 234 -2.63 -6.90 -10.34
CA HIS A 234 -3.14 -7.02 -8.97
C HIS A 234 -2.63 -5.96 -8.01
N SER A 235 -1.38 -5.47 -8.16
CA SER A 235 -0.71 -4.67 -7.14
C SER A 235 -0.05 -3.42 -7.71
N PHE A 236 0.09 -2.40 -6.88
CA PHE A 236 0.81 -1.16 -7.21
C PHE A 236 1.86 -0.79 -6.15
N ILE A 237 1.53 -0.99 -4.89
CA ILE A 237 2.34 -0.57 -3.74
C ILE A 237 3.76 -1.17 -3.74
N PRO A 238 4.00 -2.44 -4.12
CA PRO A 238 5.36 -2.98 -4.14
C PRO A 238 6.28 -2.25 -5.12
N TYR A 239 5.77 -1.66 -6.18
CA TYR A 239 6.56 -0.87 -7.14
C TYR A 239 6.95 0.50 -6.58
N ILE A 240 6.07 1.13 -5.79
CA ILE A 240 6.39 2.37 -5.09
C ILE A 240 7.49 2.09 -4.07
N PHE A 241 7.25 1.19 -3.13
CA PHE A 241 8.16 0.96 -2.03
C PHE A 241 9.46 0.29 -2.46
N GLY A 242 9.41 -0.63 -3.44
CA GLY A 242 10.60 -1.27 -3.97
C GLY A 242 11.51 -0.32 -4.73
N SER A 243 10.96 0.65 -5.46
CA SER A 243 11.78 1.69 -6.10
C SER A 243 12.38 2.65 -5.08
N ALA A 244 11.68 2.96 -3.97
CA ALA A 244 12.23 3.78 -2.88
C ALA A 244 13.46 3.15 -2.23
N GLN A 245 13.46 1.83 -2.02
CA GLN A 245 14.59 1.08 -1.45
C GLN A 245 15.90 1.25 -2.27
N LEU A 246 15.80 1.66 -3.52
CA LEU A 246 16.91 1.72 -4.48
C LEU A 246 17.30 3.15 -4.89
N THR A 247 16.62 4.18 -4.35
CA THR A 247 16.95 5.58 -4.63
C THR A 247 18.34 5.92 -4.11
N ARG A 248 18.90 7.05 -4.55
CA ARG A 248 20.11 7.56 -3.90
C ARG A 248 19.80 7.85 -2.42
N PRO A 249 20.82 7.76 -1.54
CA PRO A 249 20.64 8.01 -0.11
C PRO A 249 20.22 9.44 0.19
N ILE A 250 19.51 9.62 1.29
CA ILE A 250 19.26 10.89 1.97
C ILE A 250 20.06 10.97 3.27
N SER A 251 20.39 12.19 3.70
CA SER A 251 21.27 12.40 4.86
C SER A 251 20.49 12.48 6.16
N SER A 252 19.25 12.96 6.11
CA SER A 252 18.38 13.10 7.27
C SER A 252 16.92 12.78 6.95
N GLU A 253 16.12 12.60 7.98
CA GLU A 253 14.66 12.40 7.84
C GLU A 253 13.93 13.66 7.34
N LEU A 254 14.59 14.81 7.36
CA LEU A 254 14.03 16.07 6.84
C LEU A 254 14.35 16.29 5.35
N ASP A 255 15.24 15.48 4.78
CA ASP A 255 15.61 15.62 3.38
C ASP A 255 14.44 15.21 2.47
N PRO A 256 14.25 15.88 1.34
CA PRO A 256 13.24 15.49 0.37
C PRO A 256 13.59 14.15 -0.27
N MET A 257 12.57 13.42 -0.74
CA MET A 257 12.80 12.20 -1.51
C MET A 257 13.64 12.48 -2.77
N PRO A 258 14.61 11.60 -3.05
CA PRO A 258 15.43 11.72 -4.27
C PRO A 258 14.56 11.58 -5.52
N ILE A 259 14.68 12.52 -6.45
CA ILE A 259 13.93 12.52 -7.72
C ILE A 259 14.69 11.88 -8.87
N GLU A 260 15.98 11.56 -8.67
CA GLU A 260 16.90 10.98 -9.64
C GLU A 260 17.98 10.17 -8.93
N GLY A 261 18.68 9.32 -9.71
CA GLY A 261 19.79 8.53 -9.24
C GLY A 261 19.38 7.29 -8.44
N SER A 262 20.39 6.51 -8.06
CA SER A 262 20.26 5.24 -7.36
C SER A 262 21.31 5.13 -6.25
N VAL A 263 21.08 4.32 -5.25
CA VAL A 263 22.10 3.95 -4.27
C VAL A 263 23.22 3.16 -4.94
N ARG A 264 24.44 3.30 -4.44
CA ARG A 264 25.59 2.58 -4.95
C ARG A 264 25.37 1.07 -4.86
N GLY A 265 25.57 0.35 -5.96
CA GLY A 265 25.36 -1.11 -6.05
C GLY A 265 23.90 -1.52 -6.30
N ALA A 266 22.98 -0.58 -6.46
CA ALA A 266 21.62 -0.91 -6.88
C ALA A 266 21.62 -1.61 -8.26
N PRO A 267 20.73 -2.58 -8.50
CA PRO A 267 20.51 -3.13 -9.82
C PRO A 267 20.08 -2.02 -10.79
N LYS A 268 20.38 -2.20 -12.06
CA LYS A 268 19.89 -1.27 -13.10
C LYS A 268 18.38 -1.46 -13.30
N PRO A 269 17.63 -0.42 -13.66
CA PRO A 269 16.22 -0.59 -14.01
C PRO A 269 15.97 -1.67 -15.07
N SER A 270 16.88 -1.80 -16.07
CA SER A 270 16.81 -2.83 -17.10
C SER A 270 16.92 -4.27 -16.57
N ASP A 271 17.46 -4.47 -15.38
CA ASP A 271 17.64 -5.81 -14.80
C ASP A 271 16.29 -6.47 -14.46
N VAL A 272 15.19 -5.71 -14.38
CA VAL A 272 13.83 -6.26 -14.22
C VAL A 272 13.38 -7.14 -15.39
N THR A 273 14.03 -7.02 -16.55
CA THR A 273 13.75 -7.87 -17.73
C THR A 273 14.59 -9.16 -17.74
N ASN A 274 15.50 -9.32 -16.79
CA ASN A 274 16.34 -10.51 -16.65
C ASN A 274 15.78 -11.44 -15.55
N PRO A 275 15.17 -12.59 -15.90
CA PRO A 275 14.55 -13.48 -14.91
C PRO A 275 15.52 -13.98 -13.84
N GLY A 276 16.81 -14.19 -14.16
CA GLY A 276 17.83 -14.64 -13.19
C GLY A 276 18.08 -13.57 -12.11
N ILE A 277 18.29 -12.31 -12.52
CA ILE A 277 18.49 -11.20 -11.58
C ILE A 277 17.23 -10.93 -10.78
N VAL A 278 16.04 -11.04 -11.40
CA VAL A 278 14.75 -10.90 -10.72
C VAL A 278 14.63 -11.94 -9.61
N GLU A 279 14.97 -13.20 -9.87
CA GLU A 279 14.91 -14.26 -8.87
C GLU A 279 15.91 -14.02 -7.72
N ASP A 280 17.14 -13.63 -8.02
CA ASP A 280 18.15 -13.30 -7.01
C ASP A 280 17.70 -12.17 -6.06
N LEU A 281 16.96 -11.18 -6.59
CA LEU A 281 16.52 -10.01 -5.85
C LEU A 281 15.11 -10.14 -5.25
N ARG A 282 14.38 -11.21 -5.55
CA ARG A 282 13.01 -11.48 -5.07
C ARG A 282 12.86 -11.34 -3.55
N GLN A 283 13.87 -11.79 -2.79
CA GLN A 283 13.85 -11.78 -1.34
C GLN A 283 14.47 -10.53 -0.70
N THR A 284 14.95 -9.59 -1.52
CA THR A 284 15.65 -8.39 -1.03
C THR A 284 14.96 -7.08 -1.35
N ASN A 285 14.16 -7.04 -2.42
CA ASN A 285 13.53 -5.81 -2.89
C ASN A 285 12.07 -6.03 -3.29
N MET A 286 11.17 -5.09 -2.92
CA MET A 286 9.72 -5.23 -3.18
C MET A 286 9.39 -5.15 -4.67
N TYR A 287 10.07 -4.30 -5.45
CA TYR A 287 9.84 -4.18 -6.88
C TYR A 287 10.18 -5.48 -7.60
N PHE A 288 11.37 -6.02 -7.35
CA PHE A 288 11.81 -7.29 -7.91
C PHE A 288 10.96 -8.47 -7.42
N SER A 289 10.50 -8.44 -6.17
CA SER A 289 9.55 -9.44 -5.65
C SER A 289 8.22 -9.42 -6.40
N ALA A 290 7.73 -8.24 -6.81
CA ALA A 290 6.51 -8.14 -7.61
C ALA A 290 6.72 -8.63 -9.04
N VAL A 291 7.82 -8.25 -9.68
CA VAL A 291 8.17 -8.74 -11.03
C VAL A 291 8.38 -10.27 -11.03
N ALA A 292 9.00 -10.81 -9.97
CA ALA A 292 9.15 -12.26 -9.83
C ALA A 292 7.78 -12.97 -9.74
N PHE A 293 6.83 -12.41 -9.02
CA PHE A 293 5.46 -12.95 -8.98
C PHE A 293 4.76 -12.91 -10.35
N ILE A 294 4.97 -11.83 -11.14
CA ILE A 294 4.49 -11.78 -12.52
C ILE A 294 5.10 -12.94 -13.35
N ASN A 295 6.40 -13.17 -13.24
CA ASN A 295 7.08 -14.26 -13.94
C ASN A 295 6.59 -15.65 -13.52
N ASP A 296 6.13 -15.80 -12.26
CA ASP A 296 5.55 -17.07 -11.78
C ASP A 296 4.19 -17.36 -12.41
N VAL A 297 3.37 -16.32 -12.65
CA VAL A 297 1.96 -16.48 -13.08
C VAL A 297 1.74 -16.24 -14.57
N LYS A 298 2.58 -15.43 -15.22
CA LYS A 298 2.47 -15.13 -16.65
C LYS A 298 3.50 -15.91 -17.46
N LYS A 299 3.10 -16.27 -18.68
CA LYS A 299 3.96 -16.98 -19.64
C LYS A 299 4.20 -16.10 -20.86
N GLY A 300 5.34 -16.30 -21.51
CA GLY A 300 5.73 -15.55 -22.70
C GLY A 300 6.80 -14.48 -22.44
N PRO A 301 7.16 -13.68 -23.42
CA PRO A 301 8.14 -12.62 -23.29
C PRO A 301 7.67 -11.49 -22.37
N PHE A 302 8.55 -10.99 -21.51
CA PHE A 302 8.22 -9.94 -20.52
C PHE A 302 7.64 -8.68 -21.17
N TRP A 303 8.18 -8.24 -22.29
CA TRP A 303 7.71 -7.08 -23.04
C TRP A 303 6.30 -7.26 -23.63
N GLU A 304 5.85 -8.48 -23.84
CA GLU A 304 4.53 -8.77 -24.41
C GLU A 304 3.44 -8.75 -23.34
N HIS A 305 3.69 -9.40 -22.18
CA HIS A 305 2.69 -9.48 -21.12
C HIS A 305 2.78 -8.35 -20.07
N SER A 306 3.86 -7.56 -20.06
CA SER A 306 4.08 -6.46 -19.12
C SER A 306 4.77 -5.26 -19.78
N PRO A 307 4.20 -4.73 -20.88
CA PRO A 307 4.83 -3.67 -21.68
C PRO A 307 5.11 -2.41 -20.88
N MET A 308 4.23 -2.04 -19.95
CA MET A 308 4.42 -0.85 -19.10
C MET A 308 5.68 -0.98 -18.22
N LEU A 309 5.87 -2.13 -17.56
CA LEU A 309 7.07 -2.39 -16.76
C LEU A 309 8.33 -2.49 -17.64
N PHE A 310 8.18 -3.02 -18.86
CA PHE A 310 9.26 -3.07 -19.84
C PHE A 310 9.69 -1.66 -20.24
N ASP A 311 8.76 -0.76 -20.55
CA ASP A 311 9.07 0.64 -20.91
C ASP A 311 9.75 1.37 -19.75
N ILE A 312 9.25 1.18 -18.52
CA ILE A 312 9.85 1.77 -17.32
C ILE A 312 11.28 1.27 -17.09
N SER A 313 11.58 0.02 -17.44
CA SER A 313 12.93 -0.54 -17.35
C SER A 313 13.96 0.19 -18.22
N GLY A 314 13.52 0.90 -19.24
CA GLY A 314 14.36 1.73 -20.12
C GLY A 314 14.81 3.08 -19.51
N ILE A 315 14.30 3.47 -18.34
CA ILE A 315 14.63 4.73 -17.69
C ILE A 315 16.09 4.73 -17.22
N LYS A 316 16.87 5.71 -17.68
CA LYS A 316 18.31 5.83 -17.38
C LYS A 316 18.63 6.70 -16.16
N ASP A 317 17.69 7.54 -15.72
CA ASP A 317 17.90 8.49 -14.63
C ASP A 317 17.87 7.85 -13.23
N GLY A 318 17.79 6.53 -13.17
CA GLY A 318 17.87 5.73 -11.96
C GLY A 318 16.55 5.58 -11.20
N TRP A 319 16.66 4.91 -10.04
CA TRP A 319 15.47 4.51 -9.25
C TRP A 319 14.72 5.68 -8.63
N GLY A 320 15.38 6.81 -8.36
CA GLY A 320 14.70 8.03 -7.90
C GLY A 320 13.69 8.56 -8.92
N LYS A 321 14.04 8.52 -10.22
CA LYS A 321 13.11 8.90 -11.29
C LYS A 321 11.94 7.94 -11.41
N ILE A 322 12.21 6.63 -11.28
CA ILE A 322 11.18 5.60 -11.31
C ILE A 322 10.25 5.77 -10.11
N ASN A 323 10.77 5.94 -8.90
CA ASN A 323 9.97 6.14 -7.69
C ASN A 323 9.02 7.35 -7.83
N LYS A 324 9.55 8.50 -8.27
CA LYS A 324 8.73 9.68 -8.57
C LYS A 324 7.64 9.38 -9.61
N GLY A 325 7.98 8.61 -10.64
CA GLY A 325 7.05 8.15 -11.68
C GLY A 325 5.96 7.24 -11.11
N MET A 326 6.32 6.26 -10.27
CA MET A 326 5.38 5.34 -9.61
C MET A 326 4.37 6.09 -8.73
N ILE A 327 4.81 7.06 -7.94
CA ILE A 327 3.91 7.88 -7.10
C ILE A 327 2.91 8.66 -7.96
N LYS A 328 3.37 9.27 -9.06
CA LYS A 328 2.48 9.98 -9.98
C LYS A 328 1.49 9.05 -10.68
N MET A 329 1.97 7.87 -11.11
CA MET A 329 1.14 6.88 -11.77
C MET A 329 0.12 6.29 -10.79
N PHE A 330 0.48 6.04 -9.54
CA PHE A 330 -0.46 5.62 -8.50
C PHE A 330 -1.60 6.63 -8.32
N ASN A 331 -1.27 7.92 -8.28
CA ASN A 331 -2.29 8.95 -8.22
C ASN A 331 -3.23 8.89 -9.44
N ALA A 332 -2.71 8.74 -10.65
CA ALA A 332 -3.50 8.72 -11.87
C ALA A 332 -4.32 7.43 -12.03
N GLU A 333 -3.70 6.26 -11.75
CA GLU A 333 -4.27 4.94 -12.08
C GLU A 333 -5.03 4.30 -10.90
N VAL A 334 -4.84 4.78 -9.68
CA VAL A 334 -5.52 4.26 -8.50
C VAL A 334 -6.42 5.32 -7.88
N LEU A 335 -5.86 6.45 -7.43
CA LEU A 335 -6.63 7.45 -6.67
C LEU A 335 -7.54 8.30 -7.56
N SER A 336 -7.15 8.60 -8.80
CA SER A 336 -7.96 9.44 -9.71
C SER A 336 -8.82 8.61 -10.67
N LYS A 337 -8.75 7.28 -10.61
CA LYS A 337 -9.44 6.41 -11.54
C LYS A 337 -10.76 5.89 -11.00
N PHE A 338 -11.86 6.34 -11.58
CA PHE A 338 -13.22 6.00 -11.14
C PHE A 338 -13.45 4.49 -10.93
N PRO A 339 -13.11 3.57 -11.88
CA PRO A 339 -13.34 2.15 -11.69
C PRO A 339 -12.65 1.54 -10.46
N VAL A 340 -11.57 2.14 -10.00
CA VAL A 340 -10.81 1.70 -8.82
C VAL A 340 -11.35 2.36 -7.56
N ILE A 341 -11.30 3.71 -7.51
CA ILE A 341 -11.59 4.46 -6.28
C ILE A 341 -13.08 4.43 -5.87
N GLN A 342 -13.99 4.15 -6.79
CA GLN A 342 -15.43 4.07 -6.49
C GLN A 342 -15.79 3.03 -5.42
N HIS A 343 -14.91 2.07 -5.16
CA HIS A 343 -15.11 1.02 -4.17
C HIS A 343 -14.53 1.36 -2.80
N PHE A 344 -13.76 2.45 -2.70
CA PHE A 344 -13.20 2.89 -1.43
C PHE A 344 -14.30 3.47 -0.53
N PRO A 345 -14.45 2.98 0.71
CA PRO A 345 -15.44 3.49 1.64
C PRO A 345 -14.86 4.63 2.48
N PHE A 346 -15.69 5.58 2.86
CA PHE A 346 -15.33 6.78 3.62
C PHE A 346 -16.01 6.76 4.98
N GLY A 347 -15.22 6.89 6.04
CA GLY A 347 -15.65 6.99 7.43
C GLY A 347 -15.12 8.28 8.08
N SER A 348 -14.95 8.27 9.38
CA SER A 348 -14.38 9.41 10.11
C SER A 348 -12.86 9.43 10.08
N LEU A 349 -12.21 8.28 9.96
CA LEU A 349 -10.75 8.15 9.87
C LEU A 349 -10.20 8.53 8.50
N PHE A 350 -10.97 8.30 7.45
CA PHE A 350 -10.72 8.81 6.10
C PHE A 350 -11.97 9.56 5.63
N ALA A 351 -12.05 10.83 6.05
CA ALA A 351 -13.24 11.64 5.87
C ALA A 351 -13.42 12.12 4.42
N TRP A 352 -14.69 12.10 3.99
CA TRP A 352 -15.11 12.64 2.70
C TRP A 352 -15.12 14.17 2.65
N ASP A 353 -14.99 14.82 3.81
CA ASP A 353 -15.07 16.26 3.94
C ASP A 353 -13.96 16.97 3.17
N GLU A 354 -14.29 18.15 2.66
CA GLU A 354 -13.36 18.95 1.85
C GLU A 354 -12.20 19.47 2.70
N ASN A 355 -10.99 19.26 2.20
CA ASN A 355 -9.79 19.84 2.78
C ASN A 355 -9.69 21.32 2.38
N ARG A 356 -10.02 22.24 3.30
CA ARG A 356 -10.00 23.69 3.08
C ARG A 356 -8.66 24.22 2.54
N GLN A 357 -7.53 23.61 2.94
CA GLN A 357 -6.22 24.00 2.44
C GLN A 357 -6.00 23.64 0.96
N ALA A 358 -6.57 22.54 0.48
CA ALA A 358 -6.49 22.15 -0.92
C ALA A 358 -7.36 23.08 -1.79
N LEU A 359 -8.55 23.45 -1.33
CA LEU A 359 -9.43 24.41 -2.01
C LEU A 359 -8.77 25.79 -2.18
N ASP A 360 -8.11 26.29 -1.15
CA ASP A 360 -7.39 27.59 -1.23
C ASP A 360 -6.21 27.54 -2.22
N GLN A 361 -5.57 26.40 -2.39
CA GLN A 361 -4.49 26.22 -3.37
C GLN A 361 -5.01 26.15 -4.81
N ASP A 362 -6.12 25.48 -5.06
CA ASP A 362 -6.72 25.38 -6.38
C ASP A 362 -7.30 26.73 -6.82
N LEU A 363 -7.98 27.45 -5.94
CA LEU A 363 -8.45 28.82 -6.21
C LEU A 363 -7.29 29.79 -6.53
N ARG A 364 -6.11 29.60 -5.94
CA ARG A 364 -4.91 30.39 -6.26
C ARG A 364 -4.25 29.99 -7.58
N ARG A 365 -4.43 28.75 -8.05
CA ARG A 365 -3.95 28.28 -9.36
C ARG A 365 -4.81 28.80 -10.49
N ASP A 366 -6.13 28.74 -10.36
CA ASP A 366 -7.07 29.24 -11.37
C ASP A 366 -6.95 30.77 -11.57
N ASN A 367 -6.71 31.54 -10.51
CA ASN A 367 -6.46 32.97 -10.58
C ASN A 367 -5.08 33.36 -11.16
N ARG A 368 -4.19 32.41 -11.46
CA ARG A 368 -2.89 32.66 -12.14
C ARG A 368 -2.90 32.29 -13.62
N THR A 369 -3.99 31.70 -14.08
CA THR A 369 -4.17 31.25 -15.48
C THR A 369 -5.19 32.11 -16.24
N THR A 370 -5.77 33.10 -15.60
CA THR A 370 -6.53 34.20 -16.16
C THR A 370 -5.70 35.50 -16.13
#